data_5e4ef3a8a4bc4a306d3ab2da75512ade
#
_entry.id   5e4ef3a8a4bc4a306d3ab2da75512ade
#
_cell.length_a   1.000
_cell.length_b   1.000
_cell.length_c   1.000
_cell.angle_alpha   90.00
_cell.angle_beta   90.00
_cell.angle_gamma   90.00
#
_symmetry.space_group_name_H-M   'P 1'
#
loop_
_entity.id
_entity.type
_entity.pdbx_description
1 polymer ?
#
loop_
_entity_poly.entity_id
_entity_poly.type
_entity_poly.pdbx_seq_one_letter_code
_entity_poly.pdbx_strand_id
1 'polypeptide(L)'
;AYCETVKHTISGEKVNVRCDELCSILDSMGDWIGEHIRTTEWTTDKDGDGWFNGYYDNSGNAVEGDFPTGIRMMLTGQVFTVMADVATDEQVVAIAKSADKYLYDEAIGGYRLNTDFKEVKTDLGRLFGFAFGHKENGAVFSHMATMYANSLYHRGYAKEGYKVINSLFKHCDNYSKSGIYPGIPEYVSQRGRGMYHYLTGAASWMLLTVLNEMYGVKGKYGALKLKPQLLKEQFENGKASATCMFNGKNITVTYKNDKALDVGQYSVKEIYIDGNKYGDCDTVLKEDVMKLNDTVNIVAILD
;
A
#
# COMPACT_ATOMS: atom_id res chain seq x y z
N ALA A 1 34.02 3.42 18.16
CA ALA A 1 35.05 3.54 17.12
C ALA A 1 34.48 4.17 15.86
N TYR A 2 33.48 3.53 15.18
CA TYR A 2 32.92 4.05 13.92
C TYR A 2 32.35 5.47 14.06
N CYS A 3 31.53 5.73 15.08
CA CYS A 3 30.91 7.05 15.31
C CYS A 3 31.93 8.16 15.63
N GLU A 4 33.14 7.84 16.02
CA GLU A 4 34.22 8.81 16.26
C GLU A 4 34.94 9.21 14.96
N THR A 5 34.92 8.33 13.94
CA THR A 5 35.56 8.58 12.64
C THR A 5 34.62 9.27 11.65
N VAL A 6 33.31 9.18 11.84
CA VAL A 6 32.27 9.80 10.99
C VAL A 6 31.69 11.02 11.71
N LYS A 7 32.20 12.21 11.41
CA LYS A 7 31.66 13.50 11.93
C LYS A 7 31.00 14.25 10.77
N HIS A 8 31.64 15.31 10.28
CA HIS A 8 31.19 16.10 9.13
C HIS A 8 31.87 15.70 7.82
N THR A 9 32.93 14.91 7.91
CA THR A 9 33.67 14.39 6.74
C THR A 9 33.96 12.92 6.95
N ILE A 10 33.88 12.16 5.86
CA ILE A 10 34.31 10.77 5.85
C ILE A 10 35.83 10.75 5.88
N SER A 11 36.42 10.16 6.93
CA SER A 11 37.85 9.92 7.04
C SER A 11 38.14 8.46 6.68
N GLY A 12 39.18 8.21 5.90
CA GLY A 12 39.63 6.88 5.51
C GLY A 12 40.14 6.82 4.07
N GLU A 13 40.79 5.72 3.72
CA GLU A 13 41.23 5.46 2.37
C GLU A 13 40.06 5.20 1.43
N LYS A 14 40.08 5.80 0.26
CA LYS A 14 39.12 5.51 -0.81
C LYS A 14 39.53 4.23 -1.53
N VAL A 15 38.58 3.33 -1.68
CA VAL A 15 38.74 2.11 -2.46
C VAL A 15 37.90 2.19 -3.74
N ASN A 16 38.41 1.60 -4.80
CA ASN A 16 37.65 1.43 -6.03
C ASN A 16 36.83 0.14 -5.92
N VAL A 17 35.51 0.26 -6.04
CA VAL A 17 34.60 -0.89 -6.09
C VAL A 17 34.05 -0.97 -7.50
N ARG A 18 34.07 -2.14 -8.11
CA ARG A 18 33.44 -2.37 -9.41
C ARG A 18 31.92 -2.32 -9.25
N CYS A 19 31.25 -1.63 -10.17
CA CYS A 19 29.80 -1.44 -10.11
C CYS A 19 29.06 -2.78 -10.23
N ASP A 20 29.50 -3.66 -11.13
CA ASP A 20 28.91 -4.99 -11.31
C ASP A 20 29.06 -5.89 -10.07
N GLU A 21 30.23 -5.83 -9.41
CA GLU A 21 30.46 -6.54 -8.16
C GLU A 21 29.57 -6.02 -7.03
N LEU A 22 29.47 -4.70 -6.87
CA LEU A 22 28.59 -4.09 -5.88
C LEU A 22 27.11 -4.46 -6.14
N CYS A 23 26.64 -4.39 -7.39
CA CYS A 23 25.29 -4.81 -7.77
C CYS A 23 25.04 -6.27 -7.38
N SER A 24 25.97 -7.18 -7.73
CA SER A 24 25.84 -8.60 -7.40
C SER A 24 25.79 -8.86 -5.89
N ILE A 25 26.58 -8.13 -5.10
CA ILE A 25 26.57 -8.24 -3.64
C ILE A 25 25.21 -7.77 -3.09
N LEU A 26 24.71 -6.61 -3.55
CA LEU A 26 23.44 -6.05 -3.08
C LEU A 26 22.26 -6.93 -3.47
N ASP A 27 22.23 -7.45 -4.68
CA ASP A 27 21.20 -8.38 -5.15
C ASP A 27 21.20 -9.67 -4.28
N SER A 28 22.38 -10.26 -4.05
CA SER A 28 22.52 -11.46 -3.22
C SER A 28 22.07 -11.22 -1.76
N MET A 29 22.36 -10.04 -1.21
CA MET A 29 21.91 -9.67 0.14
C MET A 29 20.40 -9.48 0.17
N GLY A 30 19.83 -8.83 -0.85
CA GLY A 30 18.37 -8.64 -1.00
C GLY A 30 17.64 -9.99 -1.08
N ASP A 31 18.12 -10.87 -1.94
CA ASP A 31 17.55 -12.23 -2.11
C ASP A 31 17.63 -13.03 -0.82
N TRP A 32 18.78 -12.99 -0.13
CA TRP A 32 18.95 -13.69 1.15
C TRP A 32 18.00 -13.16 2.22
N ILE A 33 17.87 -11.84 2.38
CA ILE A 33 16.96 -11.23 3.36
C ILE A 33 15.51 -11.62 3.03
N GLY A 34 15.10 -11.49 1.76
CA GLY A 34 13.76 -11.84 1.31
C GLY A 34 13.41 -13.30 1.59
N GLU A 35 14.31 -14.23 1.27
CA GLU A 35 14.10 -15.66 1.52
C GLU A 35 14.11 -15.98 3.01
N HIS A 36 15.00 -15.36 3.78
CA HIS A 36 15.05 -15.52 5.23
C HIS A 36 13.71 -15.10 5.88
N ILE A 37 13.19 -13.92 5.56
CA ILE A 37 11.90 -13.45 6.08
C ILE A 37 10.79 -14.41 5.66
N ARG A 38 10.75 -14.79 4.38
CA ARG A 38 9.72 -15.65 3.80
C ARG A 38 9.60 -17.00 4.51
N THR A 39 10.74 -17.58 4.87
CA THR A 39 10.81 -18.92 5.46
C THR A 39 10.80 -18.92 6.99
N THR A 40 11.41 -17.91 7.62
CA THR A 40 11.62 -17.89 9.08
C THR A 40 10.49 -17.19 9.82
N GLU A 41 9.91 -16.12 9.21
CA GLU A 41 8.92 -15.28 9.89
C GLU A 41 7.47 -15.70 9.60
N TRP A 42 7.26 -16.69 8.73
CA TRP A 42 5.91 -17.17 8.43
C TRP A 42 5.35 -17.98 9.58
N THR A 43 4.17 -17.59 10.06
CA THR A 43 3.42 -18.30 11.11
C THR A 43 2.00 -18.57 10.68
N THR A 44 1.35 -19.56 11.30
CA THR A 44 -0.03 -19.95 11.03
C THR A 44 -0.79 -20.20 12.33
N ASP A 45 -2.10 -20.02 12.27
CA ASP A 45 -2.99 -20.50 13.32
C ASP A 45 -3.26 -22.01 13.16
N LYS A 46 -4.04 -22.56 14.09
CA LYS A 46 -4.48 -23.96 14.07
C LYS A 46 -5.35 -24.36 12.86
N ASP A 47 -5.97 -23.37 12.20
CA ASP A 47 -6.83 -23.57 11.03
C ASP A 47 -6.04 -23.43 9.72
N GLY A 48 -4.74 -23.11 9.80
CA GLY A 48 -3.83 -22.92 8.68
C GLY A 48 -3.89 -21.52 8.05
N ASP A 49 -4.55 -20.56 8.66
CA ASP A 49 -4.51 -19.15 8.25
C ASP A 49 -3.14 -18.56 8.62
N GLY A 50 -2.46 -17.91 7.66
CA GLY A 50 -1.07 -17.53 7.79
C GLY A 50 -0.81 -16.02 7.70
N TRP A 51 0.26 -15.58 8.37
CA TRP A 51 0.79 -14.22 8.33
C TRP A 51 2.25 -14.22 8.75
N PHE A 52 2.95 -13.08 8.58
CA PHE A 52 4.34 -12.92 9.01
C PHE A 52 4.42 -12.39 10.44
N ASN A 53 5.33 -12.93 11.23
CA ASN A 53 5.81 -12.28 12.44
C ASN A 53 6.71 -11.11 12.05
N GLY A 54 6.33 -9.90 12.44
CA GLY A 54 7.10 -8.68 12.15
C GLY A 54 7.84 -8.11 13.36
N TYR A 55 7.79 -8.79 14.52
CA TYR A 55 8.32 -8.23 15.75
C TYR A 55 8.84 -9.29 16.73
N TYR A 56 9.91 -8.94 17.46
CA TYR A 56 10.48 -9.75 18.53
C TYR A 56 10.51 -8.96 19.82
N ASP A 57 10.29 -9.62 20.96
CA ASP A 57 10.47 -9.02 22.27
C ASP A 57 11.96 -8.91 22.66
N ASN A 58 12.26 -8.25 23.78
CA ASN A 58 13.65 -8.07 24.23
C ASN A 58 14.36 -9.39 24.60
N SER A 59 13.63 -10.48 24.72
CA SER A 59 14.18 -11.82 24.96
C SER A 59 14.37 -12.64 23.68
N GLY A 60 14.04 -12.05 22.52
CA GLY A 60 14.16 -12.70 21.21
C GLY A 60 13.00 -13.66 20.88
N ASN A 61 11.86 -13.55 21.57
CA ASN A 61 10.69 -14.36 21.25
C ASN A 61 9.83 -13.64 20.20
N ALA A 62 9.30 -14.40 19.25
CA ALA A 62 8.33 -13.88 18.28
C ALA A 62 7.08 -13.36 19.00
N VAL A 63 6.60 -12.20 18.58
CA VAL A 63 5.45 -11.51 19.19
C VAL A 63 4.13 -11.95 18.55
N GLU A 64 4.16 -12.30 17.28
CA GLU A 64 2.99 -12.71 16.52
C GLU A 64 2.88 -14.24 16.38
N GLY A 65 1.65 -14.74 16.33
CA GLY A 65 1.37 -16.19 16.24
C GLY A 65 0.06 -16.57 16.92
N ASP A 66 -0.17 -17.87 17.08
CA ASP A 66 -1.30 -18.45 17.83
C ASP A 66 -0.85 -18.75 19.26
N PHE A 67 -1.28 -17.94 20.22
CA PHE A 67 -0.92 -18.04 21.63
C PHE A 67 -2.10 -18.52 22.47
N PRO A 68 -1.84 -19.06 23.67
CA PRO A 68 -2.93 -19.45 24.60
C PRO A 68 -3.88 -18.29 24.95
N THR A 69 -3.39 -17.05 24.89
CA THR A 69 -4.18 -15.82 25.10
C THR A 69 -4.98 -15.38 23.89
N GLY A 70 -4.73 -15.99 22.73
CA GLY A 70 -5.37 -15.70 21.45
C GLY A 70 -4.39 -15.36 20.33
N ILE A 71 -4.94 -15.10 19.17
CA ILE A 71 -4.17 -14.73 17.97
C ILE A 71 -3.52 -13.36 18.15
N ARG A 72 -2.23 -13.28 17.85
CA ARG A 72 -1.49 -12.03 17.75
C ARG A 72 -1.05 -11.82 16.32
N MET A 73 -1.63 -10.83 15.68
CA MET A 73 -1.32 -10.41 14.32
C MET A 73 -1.20 -8.90 14.29
N MET A 74 -0.16 -8.40 13.63
CA MET A 74 0.08 -6.98 13.38
C MET A 74 0.04 -6.70 11.88
N LEU A 75 -0.65 -5.62 11.49
CA LEU A 75 -0.80 -5.25 10.08
C LEU A 75 0.53 -4.80 9.45
N THR A 76 1.40 -4.17 10.24
CA THR A 76 2.64 -3.54 9.75
C THR A 76 3.57 -4.55 9.05
N GLY A 77 3.82 -5.70 9.66
CA GLY A 77 4.66 -6.76 9.07
C GLY A 77 4.09 -7.24 7.73
N GLN A 78 2.76 -7.38 7.64
CA GLN A 78 2.09 -7.81 6.42
C GLN A 78 2.20 -6.77 5.30
N VAL A 79 2.02 -5.50 5.62
CA VAL A 79 2.13 -4.41 4.64
C VAL A 79 3.51 -4.42 3.98
N PHE A 80 4.57 -4.50 4.77
CA PHE A 80 5.93 -4.41 4.23
C PHE A 80 6.34 -5.67 3.47
N THR A 81 5.95 -6.87 3.92
CA THR A 81 6.27 -8.11 3.21
C THR A 81 5.53 -8.22 1.87
N VAL A 82 4.29 -7.72 1.79
CA VAL A 82 3.54 -7.64 0.53
C VAL A 82 4.12 -6.58 -0.40
N MET A 83 4.42 -5.37 0.12
CA MET A 83 4.92 -4.22 -0.65
C MET A 83 6.32 -4.46 -1.23
N ALA A 84 7.17 -5.19 -0.51
CA ALA A 84 8.55 -5.47 -0.91
C ALA A 84 8.71 -6.76 -1.76
N ASP A 85 7.61 -7.36 -2.22
CA ASP A 85 7.61 -8.63 -2.97
C ASP A 85 8.27 -9.80 -2.21
N VAL A 86 8.35 -9.72 -0.88
CA VAL A 86 8.85 -10.80 -0.02
C VAL A 86 7.82 -11.93 0.06
N ALA A 87 6.54 -11.60 0.30
CA ALA A 87 5.46 -12.58 0.32
C ALA A 87 5.23 -13.19 -1.07
N THR A 88 5.09 -14.52 -1.16
CA THR A 88 4.61 -15.19 -2.39
C THR A 88 3.14 -14.83 -2.65
N ASP A 89 2.64 -15.14 -3.84
CA ASP A 89 1.23 -14.88 -4.15
C ASP A 89 0.27 -15.65 -3.25
N GLU A 90 0.62 -16.90 -2.90
CA GLU A 90 -0.14 -17.73 -1.95
C GLU A 90 -0.12 -17.10 -0.55
N GLN A 91 1.03 -16.57 -0.13
CA GLN A 91 1.15 -15.88 1.15
C GLN A 91 0.37 -14.56 1.16
N VAL A 92 0.33 -13.79 0.06
CA VAL A 92 -0.51 -12.59 -0.04
C VAL A 92 -1.99 -12.92 0.13
N VAL A 93 -2.47 -13.99 -0.52
CA VAL A 93 -3.86 -14.47 -0.37
C VAL A 93 -4.14 -14.88 1.07
N ALA A 94 -3.23 -15.61 1.71
CA ALA A 94 -3.36 -16.02 3.11
C ALA A 94 -3.36 -14.81 4.06
N ILE A 95 -2.48 -13.83 3.84
CA ILE A 95 -2.43 -12.57 4.59
C ILE A 95 -3.76 -11.82 4.47
N ALA A 96 -4.29 -11.68 3.25
CA ALA A 96 -5.56 -10.97 3.04
C ALA A 96 -6.71 -11.65 3.80
N LYS A 97 -6.78 -12.99 3.76
CA LYS A 97 -7.75 -13.78 4.52
C LYS A 97 -7.58 -13.60 6.03
N SER A 98 -6.34 -13.69 6.53
CA SER A 98 -6.04 -13.52 7.96
C SER A 98 -6.35 -12.11 8.45
N ALA A 99 -6.01 -11.08 7.65
CA ALA A 99 -6.33 -9.69 7.97
C ALA A 99 -7.85 -9.46 8.01
N ASP A 100 -8.61 -10.04 7.08
CA ASP A 100 -10.07 -9.98 7.11
C ASP A 100 -10.66 -10.67 8.35
N LYS A 101 -10.09 -11.79 8.77
CA LYS A 101 -10.56 -12.58 9.91
C LYS A 101 -10.19 -11.95 11.25
N TYR A 102 -9.00 -11.40 11.38
CA TYR A 102 -8.43 -11.00 12.67
C TYR A 102 -8.31 -9.49 12.89
N LEU A 103 -8.14 -8.71 11.81
CA LEU A 103 -7.90 -7.28 11.91
C LEU A 103 -9.06 -6.42 11.43
N TYR A 104 -9.93 -6.93 10.54
CA TYR A 104 -11.08 -6.16 10.08
C TYR A 104 -12.14 -6.03 11.16
N ASP A 105 -12.50 -4.81 11.51
CA ASP A 105 -13.55 -4.50 12.48
C ASP A 105 -14.76 -3.91 11.75
N GLU A 106 -15.83 -4.69 11.65
CA GLU A 106 -17.07 -4.28 10.97
C GLU A 106 -17.76 -3.08 11.64
N ALA A 107 -17.71 -3.02 12.97
CA ALA A 107 -18.38 -1.94 13.72
C ALA A 107 -17.73 -0.58 13.46
N ILE A 108 -16.40 -0.58 13.32
CA ILE A 108 -15.63 0.61 12.96
C ILE A 108 -15.64 0.80 11.44
N GLY A 109 -15.53 -0.28 10.69
CA GLY A 109 -15.38 -0.29 9.23
C GLY A 109 -13.94 -0.02 8.81
N GLY A 110 -13.01 -0.87 9.25
CA GLY A 110 -11.60 -0.74 8.89
C GLY A 110 -10.70 -1.80 9.51
N TYR A 111 -9.45 -1.83 9.06
CA TYR A 111 -8.44 -2.78 9.51
C TYR A 111 -7.67 -2.20 10.70
N ARG A 112 -7.69 -2.90 11.81
CA ARG A 112 -6.90 -2.55 13.00
C ARG A 112 -5.41 -2.76 12.76
N LEU A 113 -4.59 -1.98 13.47
CA LEU A 113 -3.14 -2.11 13.39
C LEU A 113 -2.61 -3.42 13.99
N ASN A 114 -3.27 -3.91 15.03
CA ASN A 114 -3.00 -5.22 15.63
C ASN A 114 -4.24 -5.78 16.34
N THR A 115 -4.22 -7.09 16.57
CA THR A 115 -5.19 -7.79 17.44
C THR A 115 -5.00 -7.37 18.91
N ASP A 116 -6.04 -7.56 19.73
CA ASP A 116 -5.90 -7.40 21.19
C ASP A 116 -5.11 -8.55 21.79
N PHE A 117 -3.93 -8.27 22.31
CA PHE A 117 -3.04 -9.30 22.90
C PHE A 117 -3.52 -9.83 24.25
N LYS A 118 -4.55 -9.22 24.84
CA LYS A 118 -5.12 -9.58 26.15
C LYS A 118 -4.12 -9.51 27.31
N GLU A 119 -2.97 -8.91 27.11
CA GLU A 119 -1.95 -8.66 28.13
C GLU A 119 -1.18 -7.37 27.81
N VAL A 120 -0.54 -6.82 28.82
CA VAL A 120 0.33 -5.65 28.68
C VAL A 120 1.78 -6.13 28.64
N LYS A 121 2.47 -5.87 27.52
CA LYS A 121 3.89 -6.18 27.31
C LYS A 121 4.69 -4.88 27.31
N THR A 122 5.22 -4.51 28.46
CA THR A 122 5.95 -3.24 28.63
C THR A 122 7.30 -3.21 27.90
N ASP A 123 7.78 -4.37 27.46
CA ASP A 123 9.01 -4.56 26.70
C ASP A 123 8.85 -4.35 25.18
N LEU A 124 7.61 -4.12 24.68
CA LEU A 124 7.34 -3.84 23.28
C LEU A 124 7.27 -2.33 22.96
N GLY A 125 7.91 -1.50 23.77
CA GLY A 125 8.05 -0.08 23.53
C GLY A 125 6.73 0.68 23.53
N ARG A 126 6.56 1.61 22.57
CA ARG A 126 5.44 2.54 22.51
C ARG A 126 4.07 1.87 22.33
N LEU A 127 4.00 0.70 21.72
CA LEU A 127 2.75 0.00 21.43
C LEU A 127 1.84 -0.06 22.67
N PHE A 128 2.36 -0.57 23.79
CA PHE A 128 1.62 -0.68 25.04
C PHE A 128 1.60 0.58 25.92
N GLY A 129 2.11 1.70 25.41
CA GLY A 129 1.87 3.01 26.01
C GLY A 129 0.45 3.53 25.84
N PHE A 130 -0.38 2.85 25.02
CA PHE A 130 -1.76 3.19 24.73
C PHE A 130 -2.70 2.02 25.07
N ALA A 131 -3.91 2.37 25.50
CA ALA A 131 -4.97 1.37 25.62
C ALA A 131 -5.35 0.82 24.26
N PHE A 132 -5.78 -0.45 24.20
CA PHE A 132 -6.23 -1.09 22.97
C PHE A 132 -7.32 -0.27 22.27
N GLY A 133 -7.21 -0.13 20.96
CA GLY A 133 -8.08 0.69 20.11
C GLY A 133 -7.66 2.16 20.02
N HIS A 134 -6.47 2.52 20.53
CA HIS A 134 -5.92 3.86 20.45
C HIS A 134 -4.48 3.84 19.90
N LYS A 135 -4.20 4.80 18.99
CA LYS A 135 -2.87 4.99 18.39
C LYS A 135 -2.31 3.66 17.83
N GLU A 136 -1.07 3.38 18.18
CA GLU A 136 -0.35 2.18 17.70
C GLU A 136 -0.90 0.87 18.27
N ASN A 137 -1.74 0.91 19.30
CA ASN A 137 -2.31 -0.30 19.91
C ASN A 137 -3.74 -0.56 19.43
N GLY A 138 -3.90 -1.24 18.31
CA GLY A 138 -5.17 -1.75 17.79
C GLY A 138 -6.16 -0.71 17.28
N ALA A 139 -5.78 0.55 17.07
CA ALA A 139 -6.61 1.48 16.34
C ALA A 139 -6.65 1.11 14.85
N VAL A 140 -7.67 1.58 14.10
CA VAL A 140 -7.61 1.63 12.65
C VAL A 140 -6.70 2.80 12.29
N PHE A 141 -5.43 2.50 12.05
CA PHE A 141 -4.40 3.52 11.79
C PHE A 141 -4.37 3.83 10.31
N SER A 142 -4.89 5.01 9.94
CA SER A 142 -5.20 5.34 8.53
C SER A 142 -3.98 5.29 7.61
N HIS A 143 -2.81 5.70 8.10
CA HIS A 143 -1.57 5.62 7.31
C HIS A 143 -1.24 4.17 6.94
N MET A 144 -1.25 3.26 7.92
CA MET A 144 -0.94 1.85 7.66
C MET A 144 -2.03 1.18 6.82
N ALA A 145 -3.31 1.53 7.04
CA ALA A 145 -4.41 1.02 6.23
C ALA A 145 -4.27 1.43 4.75
N THR A 146 -3.91 2.69 4.46
CA THR A 146 -3.68 3.14 3.08
C THR A 146 -2.43 2.50 2.45
N MET A 147 -1.36 2.27 3.22
CA MET A 147 -0.20 1.50 2.76
C MET A 147 -0.56 0.05 2.47
N TYR A 148 -1.43 -0.56 3.29
CA TYR A 148 -1.92 -1.92 3.05
C TYR A 148 -2.70 -2.00 1.73
N ALA A 149 -3.62 -1.07 1.49
CA ALA A 149 -4.30 -1.00 0.21
C ALA A 149 -3.33 -0.84 -0.97
N ASN A 150 -2.34 0.05 -0.83
CA ASN A 150 -1.31 0.27 -1.84
C ASN A 150 -0.54 -1.01 -2.16
N SER A 151 -0.09 -1.73 -1.13
CA SER A 151 0.65 -2.98 -1.30
C SER A 151 -0.17 -4.06 -2.01
N LEU A 152 -1.46 -4.19 -1.68
CA LEU A 152 -2.37 -5.12 -2.34
C LEU A 152 -2.59 -4.76 -3.82
N TYR A 153 -2.84 -3.50 -4.13
CA TYR A 153 -2.94 -3.03 -5.52
C TYR A 153 -1.64 -3.23 -6.29
N HIS A 154 -0.50 -2.93 -5.67
CA HIS A 154 0.82 -3.13 -6.29
C HIS A 154 1.01 -4.58 -6.74
N ARG A 155 0.57 -5.53 -5.93
CA ARG A 155 0.61 -6.96 -6.20
C ARG A 155 -0.55 -7.47 -7.08
N GLY A 156 -1.46 -6.59 -7.54
CA GLY A 156 -2.58 -6.95 -8.42
C GLY A 156 -3.84 -7.45 -7.70
N TYR A 157 -3.88 -7.38 -6.38
CA TYR A 157 -5.04 -7.76 -5.55
C TYR A 157 -5.99 -6.54 -5.40
N ALA A 158 -6.54 -6.10 -6.53
CA ALA A 158 -7.29 -4.86 -6.61
C ALA A 158 -8.61 -4.90 -5.82
N LYS A 159 -9.27 -6.06 -5.72
CA LYS A 159 -10.52 -6.23 -4.95
C LYS A 159 -10.29 -6.04 -3.46
N GLU A 160 -9.25 -6.67 -2.94
CA GLU A 160 -8.83 -6.56 -1.56
C GLU A 160 -8.36 -5.13 -1.25
N GLY A 161 -7.53 -4.55 -2.11
CA GLY A 161 -7.07 -3.16 -2.00
C GLY A 161 -8.22 -2.17 -2.01
N TYR A 162 -9.20 -2.36 -2.89
CA TYR A 162 -10.41 -1.51 -2.94
C TYR A 162 -11.26 -1.64 -1.67
N LYS A 163 -11.41 -2.85 -1.12
CA LYS A 163 -12.11 -3.05 0.15
C LYS A 163 -11.52 -2.18 1.26
N VAL A 164 -10.19 -2.13 1.37
CA VAL A 164 -9.50 -1.30 2.38
C VAL A 164 -9.75 0.19 2.15
N ILE A 165 -9.54 0.68 0.92
CA ILE A 165 -9.74 2.10 0.57
C ILE A 165 -11.20 2.51 0.79
N ASN A 166 -12.14 1.70 0.30
CA ASN A 166 -13.56 2.00 0.38
C ASN A 166 -14.09 1.98 1.82
N SER A 167 -13.58 1.09 2.68
CA SER A 167 -13.95 1.07 4.09
C SER A 167 -13.50 2.35 4.80
N LEU A 168 -12.27 2.80 4.57
CA LEU A 168 -11.75 4.04 5.12
C LEU A 168 -12.52 5.26 4.57
N PHE A 169 -12.76 5.31 3.26
CA PHE A 169 -13.52 6.37 2.62
C PHE A 169 -14.94 6.49 3.21
N LYS A 170 -15.68 5.40 3.27
CA LYS A 170 -17.04 5.37 3.86
C LYS A 170 -17.06 5.82 5.30
N HIS A 171 -16.01 5.49 6.06
CA HIS A 171 -15.89 5.96 7.44
C HIS A 171 -15.69 7.48 7.49
N CYS A 172 -14.76 8.01 6.68
CA CYS A 172 -14.45 9.45 6.64
C CYS A 172 -15.63 10.28 6.10
N ASP A 173 -16.36 9.77 5.10
CA ASP A 173 -17.51 10.43 4.50
C ASP A 173 -18.72 10.50 5.46
N ASN A 174 -18.80 9.62 6.44
CA ASN A 174 -19.83 9.64 7.46
C ASN A 174 -19.43 10.53 8.66
N TYR A 175 -19.71 11.83 8.56
CA TYR A 175 -19.36 12.79 9.61
C TYR A 175 -19.96 12.45 11.00
N SER A 176 -21.17 11.93 11.05
CA SER A 176 -21.79 11.58 12.35
C SER A 176 -21.06 10.45 13.05
N LYS A 177 -20.37 9.58 12.31
CA LYS A 177 -19.53 8.50 12.83
C LYS A 177 -18.09 8.96 13.09
N SER A 178 -17.45 9.53 12.07
CA SER A 178 -16.05 9.94 12.15
C SER A 178 -15.83 11.18 13.03
N GLY A 179 -16.76 12.14 12.99
CA GLY A 179 -16.62 13.44 13.62
C GLY A 179 -15.52 14.34 13.02
N ILE A 180 -15.04 13.99 11.82
CA ILE A 180 -13.99 14.72 11.11
C ILE A 180 -14.43 15.01 9.68
N TYR A 181 -14.32 16.28 9.26
CA TYR A 181 -14.59 16.74 7.91
C TYR A 181 -13.91 18.07 7.64
N PRO A 182 -13.37 18.30 6.43
CA PRO A 182 -12.98 17.27 5.46
C PRO A 182 -11.64 16.64 5.86
N GLY A 183 -11.44 15.38 5.53
CA GLY A 183 -10.12 14.75 5.62
C GLY A 183 -10.11 13.34 6.17
N ILE A 184 -8.91 12.78 6.17
CA ILE A 184 -8.62 11.46 6.69
C ILE A 184 -7.97 11.64 8.07
N PRO A 185 -8.52 11.05 9.16
CA PRO A 185 -7.91 11.14 10.48
C PRO A 185 -6.60 10.36 10.53
N GLU A 186 -5.74 10.66 11.50
CA GLU A 186 -4.55 9.84 11.76
C GLU A 186 -4.94 8.40 12.07
N TYR A 187 -5.96 8.23 12.92
CA TYR A 187 -6.52 6.92 13.23
C TYR A 187 -8.01 7.03 13.60
N VAL A 188 -8.69 5.89 13.53
CA VAL A 188 -10.04 5.74 14.06
C VAL A 188 -9.97 4.96 15.36
N SER A 189 -10.50 5.55 16.43
CA SER A 189 -10.50 4.96 17.78
C SER A 189 -11.46 3.77 17.89
N GLN A 190 -11.36 3.01 18.98
CA GLN A 190 -12.25 1.90 19.28
C GLN A 190 -13.75 2.29 19.28
N ARG A 191 -14.08 3.56 19.52
CA ARG A 191 -15.45 4.08 19.47
C ARG A 191 -15.90 4.50 18.06
N GLY A 192 -15.10 4.28 17.05
CA GLY A 192 -15.36 4.68 15.68
C GLY A 192 -15.15 6.17 15.40
N ARG A 193 -14.63 6.95 16.35
CA ARG A 193 -14.34 8.37 16.15
C ARG A 193 -12.97 8.56 15.51
N GLY A 194 -12.92 9.38 14.47
CA GLY A 194 -11.67 9.86 13.90
C GLY A 194 -10.91 10.75 14.89
N MET A 195 -9.62 10.54 14.98
CA MET A 195 -8.74 11.23 15.92
C MET A 195 -7.62 11.90 15.16
N TYR A 196 -7.29 13.13 15.54
CA TYR A 196 -6.26 13.96 14.92
C TYR A 196 -6.51 14.23 13.43
N HIS A 197 -7.02 15.42 13.13
CA HIS A 197 -7.47 15.86 11.80
C HIS A 197 -6.44 16.75 11.08
N TYR A 198 -5.18 16.60 11.38
CA TYR A 198 -4.09 17.28 10.66
C TYR A 198 -3.56 16.40 9.52
N LEU A 199 -2.87 17.03 8.60
CA LEU A 199 -2.28 16.33 7.45
C LEU A 199 -1.24 15.29 7.92
N THR A 200 -1.47 14.03 7.54
CA THR A 200 -0.59 12.90 7.86
C THR A 200 -0.22 12.13 6.60
N GLY A 201 0.65 11.13 6.75
CA GLY A 201 0.99 10.19 5.68
C GLY A 201 -0.22 9.45 5.09
N ALA A 202 -1.33 9.35 5.83
CA ALA A 202 -2.56 8.72 5.33
C ALA A 202 -3.10 9.39 4.07
N ALA A 203 -3.14 10.73 4.03
CA ALA A 203 -3.62 11.47 2.86
C ALA A 203 -2.72 11.28 1.65
N SER A 204 -1.39 11.33 1.84
CA SER A 204 -0.42 11.11 0.76
C SER A 204 -0.51 9.71 0.19
N TRP A 205 -0.56 8.68 1.05
CA TRP A 205 -0.69 7.29 0.61
C TRP A 205 -2.04 6.99 -0.03
N MET A 206 -3.13 7.62 0.43
CA MET A 206 -4.43 7.54 -0.23
C MET A 206 -4.34 8.08 -1.66
N LEU A 207 -3.76 9.28 -1.84
CA LEU A 207 -3.60 9.89 -3.14
C LEU A 207 -2.72 9.05 -4.07
N LEU A 208 -1.57 8.57 -3.58
CA LEU A 208 -0.68 7.67 -4.32
C LEU A 208 -1.39 6.37 -4.73
N THR A 209 -2.14 5.76 -3.82
CA THR A 209 -2.88 4.52 -4.11
C THR A 209 -3.94 4.76 -5.18
N VAL A 210 -4.75 5.81 -5.04
CA VAL A 210 -5.81 6.10 -6.00
C VAL A 210 -5.23 6.44 -7.38
N LEU A 211 -4.27 7.36 -7.46
CA LEU A 211 -3.76 7.81 -8.75
C LEU A 211 -2.84 6.77 -9.41
N ASN A 212 -1.84 6.26 -8.66
CA ASN A 212 -0.81 5.42 -9.27
C ASN A 212 -1.24 3.96 -9.38
N GLU A 213 -1.98 3.44 -8.39
CA GLU A 213 -2.32 2.02 -8.37
C GLU A 213 -3.74 1.77 -8.92
N MET A 214 -4.76 2.43 -8.38
CA MET A 214 -6.15 2.21 -8.78
C MET A 214 -6.41 2.74 -10.21
N TYR A 215 -6.14 4.03 -10.46
CA TYR A 215 -6.22 4.60 -11.81
C TYR A 215 -5.01 4.27 -12.68
N GLY A 216 -3.91 3.81 -12.10
CA GLY A 216 -2.74 3.33 -12.82
C GLY A 216 -2.03 4.38 -13.66
N VAL A 217 -2.04 5.65 -13.23
CA VAL A 217 -1.31 6.74 -13.88
C VAL A 217 0.12 6.75 -13.33
N LYS A 218 1.05 6.07 -14.02
CA LYS A 218 2.40 5.79 -13.51
C LYS A 218 3.49 6.43 -14.34
N GLY A 219 4.47 7.02 -13.66
CA GLY A 219 5.72 7.45 -14.26
C GLY A 219 6.74 6.31 -14.37
N LYS A 220 7.34 6.12 -15.54
CA LYS A 220 8.45 5.17 -15.73
C LYS A 220 9.56 5.83 -16.55
N TYR A 221 10.62 6.28 -15.87
CA TYR A 221 11.76 6.96 -16.50
C TYR A 221 11.37 8.15 -17.40
N GLY A 222 10.33 8.88 -16.99
CA GLY A 222 9.78 10.04 -17.71
C GLY A 222 8.68 9.71 -18.72
N ALA A 223 8.45 8.46 -19.05
CA ALA A 223 7.29 8.01 -19.83
C ALA A 223 6.04 7.91 -18.92
N LEU A 224 4.87 8.07 -19.51
CA LEU A 224 3.57 7.91 -18.84
C LEU A 224 3.01 6.52 -19.18
N LYS A 225 2.96 5.64 -18.19
CA LYS A 225 2.33 4.32 -18.31
C LYS A 225 0.94 4.32 -17.71
N LEU A 226 -0.02 3.75 -18.44
CA LEU A 226 -1.41 3.59 -18.01
C LEU A 226 -1.71 2.12 -17.70
N LYS A 227 -1.88 1.80 -16.42
CA LYS A 227 -2.19 0.44 -15.94
C LYS A 227 -3.31 0.49 -14.91
N PRO A 228 -4.57 0.77 -15.32
CA PRO A 228 -5.69 0.85 -14.39
C PRO A 228 -5.99 -0.52 -13.76
N GLN A 229 -6.42 -0.48 -12.49
CA GLN A 229 -6.89 -1.61 -11.72
C GLN A 229 -8.26 -1.30 -11.10
N LEU A 230 -9.17 -0.84 -11.96
CA LEU A 230 -10.53 -0.43 -11.58
C LEU A 230 -11.47 -1.64 -11.66
N LEU A 231 -12.29 -1.81 -10.64
CA LEU A 231 -13.37 -2.78 -10.64
C LEU A 231 -14.47 -2.33 -11.61
N LYS A 232 -15.22 -3.27 -12.16
CA LYS A 232 -16.32 -2.96 -13.07
C LYS A 232 -17.28 -1.89 -12.52
N GLU A 233 -17.59 -1.95 -11.25
CA GLU A 233 -18.51 -1.03 -10.56
C GLU A 233 -17.97 0.41 -10.43
N GLN A 234 -16.69 0.63 -10.66
CA GLN A 234 -16.06 1.96 -10.60
C GLN A 234 -16.15 2.73 -11.93
N PHE A 235 -16.73 2.13 -12.96
CA PHE A 235 -16.98 2.79 -14.24
C PHE A 235 -18.41 3.33 -14.28
N GLU A 236 -18.54 4.64 -14.30
CA GLU A 236 -19.82 5.30 -14.53
C GLU A 236 -20.09 5.41 -16.02
N ASN A 237 -21.19 4.82 -16.52
CA ASN A 237 -21.52 4.76 -17.96
C ASN A 237 -20.35 4.26 -18.82
N GLY A 238 -19.63 3.23 -18.34
CA GLY A 238 -18.47 2.64 -19.02
C GLY A 238 -17.21 3.51 -19.01
N LYS A 239 -17.13 4.54 -18.16
CA LYS A 239 -15.99 5.46 -18.10
C LYS A 239 -15.54 5.69 -16.66
N ALA A 240 -14.23 5.87 -16.51
CA ALA A 240 -13.63 6.36 -15.26
C ALA A 240 -12.53 7.36 -15.59
N SER A 241 -12.45 8.48 -14.87
CA SER A 241 -11.49 9.56 -15.18
C SER A 241 -10.77 10.02 -13.94
N ALA A 242 -9.50 10.39 -14.10
CA ALA A 242 -8.70 11.05 -13.08
C ALA A 242 -7.93 12.23 -13.70
N THR A 243 -7.84 13.34 -12.95
CA THR A 243 -7.04 14.49 -13.34
C THR A 243 -5.89 14.66 -12.35
N CYS A 244 -4.67 14.78 -12.84
CA CYS A 244 -3.49 14.96 -12.00
C CYS A 244 -2.39 15.73 -12.73
N MET A 245 -1.40 16.17 -11.98
CA MET A 245 -0.16 16.71 -12.53
C MET A 245 0.79 15.58 -12.90
N PHE A 246 1.31 15.57 -14.11
CA PHE A 246 2.35 14.67 -14.56
C PHE A 246 3.41 15.44 -15.36
N ASN A 247 4.66 15.39 -14.93
CA ASN A 247 5.78 16.10 -15.56
C ASN A 247 5.49 17.59 -15.84
N GLY A 248 4.87 18.29 -14.85
CA GLY A 248 4.49 19.69 -14.98
C GLY A 248 3.26 19.97 -15.86
N LYS A 249 2.63 18.93 -16.41
CA LYS A 249 1.43 19.02 -17.25
C LYS A 249 0.19 18.64 -16.44
N ASN A 250 -0.92 19.33 -16.68
CA ASN A 250 -2.22 18.96 -16.13
C ASN A 250 -2.89 17.95 -17.06
N ILE A 251 -2.89 16.67 -16.71
CA ILE A 251 -3.44 15.60 -17.53
C ILE A 251 -4.76 15.11 -16.98
N THR A 252 -5.72 14.89 -17.85
CA THR A 252 -6.96 14.15 -17.55
C THR A 252 -6.92 12.83 -18.31
N VAL A 253 -6.86 11.72 -17.57
CA VAL A 253 -6.91 10.38 -18.15
C VAL A 253 -8.32 9.83 -18.00
N THR A 254 -8.94 9.43 -19.11
CA THR A 254 -10.27 8.78 -19.15
C THR A 254 -10.12 7.37 -19.70
N TYR A 255 -10.49 6.38 -18.92
CA TYR A 255 -10.61 4.99 -19.35
C TYR A 255 -11.99 4.72 -19.88
N LYS A 256 -12.09 4.07 -21.07
CA LYS A 256 -13.32 3.58 -21.66
C LYS A 256 -13.37 2.06 -21.59
N ASN A 257 -14.39 1.55 -20.92
CA ASN A 257 -14.66 0.13 -20.71
C ASN A 257 -16.03 -0.24 -21.31
N ASP A 258 -16.13 -0.13 -22.62
CA ASP A 258 -17.41 -0.34 -23.34
C ASP A 258 -17.92 -1.79 -23.23
N LYS A 259 -17.03 -2.76 -22.96
CA LYS A 259 -17.37 -4.18 -22.74
C LYS A 259 -17.75 -4.51 -21.30
N ALA A 260 -17.73 -3.55 -20.41
CA ALA A 260 -18.02 -3.72 -18.98
C ALA A 260 -17.22 -4.85 -18.31
N LEU A 261 -15.93 -4.94 -18.64
CA LEU A 261 -15.00 -5.93 -18.11
C LEU A 261 -14.62 -5.58 -16.64
N ASP A 262 -14.33 -6.59 -15.84
CA ASP A 262 -13.80 -6.41 -14.48
C ASP A 262 -12.26 -6.36 -14.49
N VAL A 263 -11.67 -5.91 -13.38
CA VAL A 263 -10.22 -5.94 -13.19
C VAL A 263 -9.66 -7.34 -13.48
N GLY A 264 -8.53 -7.38 -14.17
CA GLY A 264 -7.91 -8.64 -14.64
C GLY A 264 -8.47 -9.20 -15.94
N GLN A 265 -9.60 -8.67 -16.43
CA GLN A 265 -10.21 -9.06 -17.71
C GLN A 265 -9.89 -8.07 -18.84
N TYR A 266 -9.31 -6.94 -18.54
CA TYR A 266 -8.97 -5.89 -19.50
C TYR A 266 -7.50 -5.48 -19.39
N SER A 267 -7.03 -4.84 -20.45
CA SER A 267 -5.79 -4.07 -20.48
C SER A 267 -5.99 -2.83 -21.36
N VAL A 268 -5.10 -1.84 -21.27
CA VAL A 268 -5.11 -0.70 -22.19
C VAL A 268 -4.66 -1.19 -23.56
N LYS A 269 -5.51 -1.00 -24.58
CA LYS A 269 -5.23 -1.39 -25.97
C LYS A 269 -4.85 -0.22 -26.85
N GLU A 270 -5.51 0.91 -26.66
CA GLU A 270 -5.27 2.11 -27.48
C GLU A 270 -5.22 3.35 -26.59
N ILE A 271 -4.37 4.30 -26.97
CA ILE A 271 -4.31 5.64 -26.37
C ILE A 271 -4.65 6.67 -27.44
N TYR A 272 -5.46 7.65 -27.06
CA TYR A 272 -5.75 8.86 -27.79
C TYR A 272 -5.32 10.07 -26.97
N ILE A 273 -4.69 11.07 -27.60
CA ILE A 273 -4.25 12.33 -26.99
C ILE A 273 -4.95 13.47 -27.72
N ASP A 274 -5.73 14.27 -26.99
CA ASP A 274 -6.53 15.39 -27.52
C ASP A 274 -7.37 14.98 -28.75
N GLY A 275 -7.96 13.78 -28.69
CA GLY A 275 -8.82 13.23 -29.74
C GLY A 275 -8.09 12.51 -30.88
N ASN A 276 -6.77 12.60 -30.98
CA ASN A 276 -5.97 11.95 -32.00
C ASN A 276 -5.42 10.60 -31.49
N LYS A 277 -5.51 9.56 -32.31
CA LYS A 277 -4.93 8.25 -31.95
C LYS A 277 -3.41 8.40 -31.81
N TYR A 278 -2.90 8.08 -30.62
CA TYR A 278 -1.46 8.04 -30.32
C TYR A 278 -0.87 6.68 -30.71
N GLY A 279 -1.49 5.59 -30.30
CA GLY A 279 -1.02 4.26 -30.64
C GLY A 279 -1.82 3.13 -29.99
N ASP A 280 -1.50 1.91 -30.43
CA ASP A 280 -2.00 0.64 -29.88
C ASP A 280 -1.05 0.19 -28.73
N CYS A 281 -1.08 0.90 -27.63
CA CYS A 281 -0.14 0.73 -26.52
C CYS A 281 -0.73 1.21 -25.18
N ASP A 282 -0.02 0.94 -24.09
CA ASP A 282 -0.35 1.39 -22.72
C ASP A 282 0.57 2.52 -22.21
N THR A 283 1.50 3.00 -23.05
CA THR A 283 2.57 3.91 -22.63
C THR A 283 2.77 5.04 -23.62
N VAL A 284 2.75 6.29 -23.12
CA VAL A 284 3.20 7.48 -23.86
C VAL A 284 4.69 7.66 -23.59
N LEU A 285 5.50 7.66 -24.64
CA LEU A 285 6.96 7.74 -24.54
C LEU A 285 7.42 9.08 -23.94
N LYS A 286 8.57 9.07 -23.27
CA LYS A 286 9.14 10.25 -22.62
C LYS A 286 9.24 11.46 -23.56
N GLU A 287 9.73 11.25 -24.78
CA GLU A 287 9.90 12.30 -25.79
C GLU A 287 8.57 12.95 -26.19
N ASP A 288 7.49 12.17 -26.17
CA ASP A 288 6.15 12.65 -26.52
C ASP A 288 5.47 13.30 -25.33
N VAL A 289 5.67 12.78 -24.10
CA VAL A 289 5.25 13.46 -22.87
C VAL A 289 5.81 14.88 -22.79
N MET A 290 7.07 15.08 -23.18
CA MET A 290 7.70 16.39 -23.17
C MET A 290 7.07 17.39 -24.17
N LYS A 291 6.46 16.89 -25.26
CA LYS A 291 5.80 17.68 -26.30
C LYS A 291 4.32 18.00 -26.00
N LEU A 292 3.75 17.38 -24.98
CA LEU A 292 2.36 17.62 -24.59
C LEU A 292 2.13 19.10 -24.21
N ASN A 293 0.94 19.58 -24.45
CA ASN A 293 0.47 20.89 -23.97
C ASN A 293 0.42 20.92 -22.43
N ASP A 294 0.27 22.11 -21.83
CA ASP A 294 0.16 22.25 -20.37
C ASP A 294 -1.11 21.60 -19.81
N THR A 295 -2.15 21.51 -20.63
CA THR A 295 -3.39 20.77 -20.29
C THR A 295 -3.70 19.78 -21.42
N VAL A 296 -3.90 18.52 -21.06
CA VAL A 296 -4.01 17.40 -22.03
C VAL A 296 -5.11 16.44 -21.60
N ASN A 297 -5.91 16.00 -22.58
CA ASN A 297 -6.90 14.94 -22.42
C ASN A 297 -6.37 13.63 -23.04
N ILE A 298 -6.25 12.61 -22.23
CA ILE A 298 -5.83 11.28 -22.66
C ILE A 298 -7.01 10.33 -22.50
N VAL A 299 -7.36 9.63 -23.57
CA VAL A 299 -8.39 8.58 -23.55
C VAL A 299 -7.71 7.25 -23.80
N ALA A 300 -7.90 6.30 -22.88
CA ALA A 300 -7.40 4.94 -22.99
C ALA A 300 -8.58 3.97 -23.17
N ILE A 301 -8.51 3.14 -24.20
CA ILE A 301 -9.52 2.11 -24.48
C ILE A 301 -9.10 0.82 -23.80
N LEU A 302 -10.02 0.26 -23.03
CA LEU A 302 -9.85 -1.02 -22.34
C LEU A 302 -10.49 -2.16 -23.13
N ASP A 303 -9.70 -3.23 -23.34
CA ASP A 303 -10.14 -4.46 -24.01
C ASP A 303 -9.34 -5.70 -23.54
#